data_b369bf9832b014ab7df447c1034df9a3
#
_entry.id   b369bf9832b014ab7df447c1034df9a3
#
_cell.length_a   1.000
_cell.length_b   1.000
_cell.length_c   1.000
_cell.angle_alpha   90.00
_cell.angle_beta   90.00
_cell.angle_gamma   90.00
#
_symmetry.space_group_name_H-M   'P 1'
#
loop_
_entity.id
_entity.type
_entity.pdbx_description
1 polymer ?
#
loop_
_entity_poly.entity_id
_entity_poly.type
_entity_poly.pdbx_seq_one_letter_code
_entity_poly.pdbx_strand_id
1 'polypeptide(L)'
;MLTYLHFIPLLQKAEAQLAYELQAAKIKQRIRNEEIQIEVVERRKQIEVEEQEVRRKEHELQSTVRLPAEAEFYKMGRIAEGKR
;
A
#
# COMPACT_ATOMS: atom_id res chain seq x y z
N MET A 1 -41.34 45.27 -11.43
CA MET A 1 -40.20 45.30 -12.38
C MET A 1 -38.86 45.63 -11.72
N LEU A 2 -38.82 46.64 -10.88
CA LEU A 2 -37.59 46.99 -10.16
C LEU A 2 -37.06 45.88 -9.25
N THR A 3 -37.98 45.16 -8.57
CA THR A 3 -37.62 44.00 -7.72
C THR A 3 -37.06 42.83 -8.54
N TYR A 4 -37.55 42.61 -9.74
CA TYR A 4 -37.06 41.57 -10.65
C TYR A 4 -35.62 41.87 -11.11
N LEU A 5 -35.36 43.11 -11.50
CA LEU A 5 -34.03 43.56 -11.93
C LEU A 5 -33.00 43.50 -10.80
N HIS A 6 -33.42 43.62 -9.55
CA HIS A 6 -32.57 43.45 -8.39
C HIS A 6 -32.27 41.98 -8.11
N PHE A 7 -33.17 41.10 -8.47
CA PHE A 7 -33.04 39.66 -8.20
C PHE A 7 -32.07 38.96 -9.14
N ILE A 8 -32.01 39.39 -10.41
CA ILE A 8 -31.16 38.75 -11.44
C ILE A 8 -29.66 38.76 -11.06
N PRO A 9 -29.06 39.88 -10.65
CA PRO A 9 -27.67 39.91 -10.26
C PRO A 9 -27.36 39.01 -9.04
N LEU A 10 -28.31 38.96 -8.10
CA LEU A 10 -28.20 38.10 -6.91
C LEU A 10 -28.23 36.63 -7.29
N LEU A 11 -29.14 36.24 -8.20
CA LEU A 11 -29.22 34.89 -8.73
C LEU A 11 -27.93 34.48 -9.49
N GLN A 12 -27.43 35.35 -10.34
CA GLN A 12 -26.22 35.12 -11.09
C GLN A 12 -25.00 34.94 -10.17
N LYS A 13 -24.95 35.75 -9.11
CA LYS A 13 -23.90 35.66 -8.12
C LYS A 13 -23.99 34.34 -7.34
N ALA A 14 -25.17 33.92 -6.96
CA ALA A 14 -25.42 32.65 -6.28
C ALA A 14 -25.07 31.46 -7.17
N GLU A 15 -25.43 31.51 -8.46
CA GLU A 15 -25.06 30.44 -9.41
C GLU A 15 -23.55 30.34 -9.61
N ALA A 16 -22.88 31.50 -9.74
CA ALA A 16 -21.41 31.53 -9.87
C ALA A 16 -20.73 30.97 -8.61
N GLN A 17 -21.27 31.28 -7.43
CA GLN A 17 -20.76 30.76 -6.17
C GLN A 17 -20.92 29.24 -6.08
N LEU A 18 -22.09 28.74 -6.45
CA LEU A 18 -22.37 27.30 -6.46
C LEU A 18 -21.48 26.56 -7.46
N ALA A 19 -21.27 27.15 -8.64
CA ALA A 19 -20.38 26.58 -9.65
C ALA A 19 -18.94 26.52 -9.13
N TYR A 20 -18.48 27.55 -8.44
CA TYR A 20 -17.16 27.58 -7.82
C TYR A 20 -17.02 26.50 -6.73
N GLU A 21 -18.02 26.41 -5.84
CA GLU A 21 -18.02 25.41 -4.76
C GLU A 21 -18.01 23.99 -5.31
N LEU A 22 -18.80 23.73 -6.35
CA LEU A 22 -18.84 22.44 -7.02
C LEU A 22 -17.48 22.09 -7.63
N GLN A 23 -16.85 23.05 -8.30
CA GLN A 23 -15.54 22.87 -8.90
C GLN A 23 -14.47 22.61 -7.83
N ALA A 24 -14.51 23.38 -6.74
CA ALA A 24 -13.59 23.19 -5.61
C ALA A 24 -13.77 21.81 -4.97
N ALA A 25 -15.00 21.35 -4.81
CA ALA A 25 -15.30 20.03 -4.28
C ALA A 25 -14.76 18.91 -5.20
N LYS A 26 -14.93 19.05 -6.52
CA LYS A 26 -14.38 18.10 -7.51
C LYS A 26 -12.87 18.03 -7.45
N ILE A 27 -12.21 19.17 -7.32
CA ILE A 27 -10.74 19.23 -7.21
C ILE A 27 -10.26 18.55 -5.93
N LYS A 28 -10.92 18.83 -4.80
CA LYS A 28 -10.61 18.19 -3.53
C LYS A 28 -10.77 16.68 -3.61
N GLN A 29 -11.81 16.21 -4.25
CA GLN A 29 -12.06 14.79 -4.44
C GLN A 29 -10.97 14.13 -5.28
N ARG A 30 -10.53 14.81 -6.34
CA ARG A 30 -9.45 14.34 -7.20
C ARG A 30 -8.13 14.24 -6.43
N ILE A 31 -7.80 15.26 -5.65
CA ILE A 31 -6.59 15.27 -4.81
C ILE A 31 -6.65 14.11 -3.81
N ARG A 32 -7.78 13.91 -3.15
CA ARG A 32 -7.95 12.82 -2.20
C ARG A 32 -7.80 11.44 -2.87
N ASN A 33 -8.33 11.28 -4.07
CA ASN A 33 -8.19 10.03 -4.82
C ASN A 33 -6.73 9.77 -5.19
N GLU A 34 -5.99 10.80 -5.57
CA GLU A 34 -4.55 10.68 -5.87
C GLU A 34 -3.74 10.36 -4.61
N GLU A 35 -4.06 10.98 -3.48
CA GLU A 35 -3.42 10.67 -2.20
C GLU A 35 -3.63 9.21 -1.80
N ILE A 36 -4.86 8.70 -1.97
CA ILE A 36 -5.18 7.29 -1.70
C ILE A 36 -4.38 6.37 -2.63
N GLN A 37 -4.24 6.73 -3.90
CA GLN A 37 -3.44 5.97 -4.87
C GLN A 37 -1.96 5.90 -4.44
N ILE A 38 -1.42 7.00 -3.97
CA ILE A 38 -0.05 7.06 -3.46
C ILE A 38 0.11 6.14 -2.24
N GLU A 39 -0.82 6.20 -1.30
CA GLU A 39 -0.82 5.32 -0.13
C GLU A 39 -0.88 3.84 -0.51
N VAL A 40 -1.70 3.50 -1.50
CA VAL A 40 -1.81 2.13 -2.00
C VAL A 40 -0.49 1.66 -2.59
N VAL A 41 0.17 2.49 -3.40
CA VAL A 41 1.47 2.16 -4.00
C VAL A 41 2.54 2.00 -2.92
N GLU A 42 2.60 2.90 -1.94
CA GLU A 42 3.54 2.82 -0.83
C GLU A 42 3.34 1.53 -0.02
N ARG A 43 2.10 1.18 0.25
CA ARG A 43 1.76 -0.04 0.99
C ARG A 43 2.14 -1.30 0.23
N ARG A 44 1.92 -1.33 -1.08
CA ARG A 44 2.35 -2.44 -1.94
C ARG A 44 3.86 -2.61 -1.92
N LYS A 45 4.60 -1.52 -2.00
CA LYS A 45 6.07 -1.55 -1.92
C LYS A 45 6.55 -2.06 -0.57
N GLN A 46 5.90 -1.63 0.49
CA GLN A 46 6.22 -2.11 1.83
C GLN A 46 5.98 -3.60 1.98
N ILE A 47 4.87 -4.11 1.45
CA ILE A 47 4.56 -5.54 1.44
C ILE A 47 5.61 -6.31 0.64
N GLU A 48 6.02 -5.81 -0.52
CA GLU A 48 7.09 -6.44 -1.32
C GLU A 48 8.40 -6.52 -0.55
N VAL A 49 8.78 -5.45 0.13
CA VAL A 49 9.99 -5.43 0.96
C VAL A 49 9.89 -6.45 2.09
N GLU A 50 8.75 -6.52 2.77
CA GLU A 50 8.52 -7.50 3.83
C GLU A 50 8.57 -8.94 3.32
N GLU A 51 7.98 -9.21 2.15
CA GLU A 51 8.05 -10.52 1.51
C GLU A 51 9.48 -10.92 1.16
N GLN A 52 10.27 -9.98 0.64
CA GLN A 52 11.69 -10.22 0.34
C GLN A 52 12.47 -10.50 1.62
N GLU A 53 12.18 -9.79 2.70
CA GLU A 53 12.82 -10.00 4.00
C GLU A 53 12.50 -11.38 4.57
N VAL A 54 11.24 -11.82 4.43
CA VAL A 54 10.84 -13.18 4.84
C VAL A 54 11.63 -14.23 4.03
N ARG A 55 11.73 -14.08 2.72
CA ARG A 55 12.51 -14.99 1.87
C ARG A 55 13.97 -15.01 2.26
N ARG A 56 14.54 -13.84 2.52
CA ARG A 56 15.93 -13.72 2.97
C ARG A 56 16.15 -14.49 4.26
N LYS A 57 15.27 -14.34 5.23
CA LYS A 57 15.35 -15.06 6.51
C LYS A 57 15.15 -16.56 6.34
N GLU A 58 14.26 -16.97 5.46
CA GLU A 58 14.07 -18.39 5.15
C GLU A 58 15.33 -19.00 4.57
N HIS A 59 15.97 -18.31 3.63
CA HIS A 59 17.25 -18.75 3.05
C HIS A 59 18.35 -18.79 4.10
N GLU A 60 18.42 -17.78 4.96
CA GLU A 60 19.38 -17.73 6.05
C GLU A 60 19.21 -18.91 7.01
N LEU A 61 17.97 -19.19 7.43
CA LEU A 61 17.67 -20.32 8.31
C LEU A 61 17.98 -21.66 7.63
N GLN A 62 17.71 -21.76 6.34
CA GLN A 62 18.02 -22.94 5.58
C GLN A 62 19.54 -23.19 5.53
N SER A 63 20.33 -22.14 5.31
CA SER A 63 21.79 -22.23 5.27
C SER A 63 22.43 -22.47 6.62
N THR A 64 21.97 -21.75 7.66
CA THR A 64 22.66 -21.73 8.95
C THR A 64 22.18 -22.81 9.92
N VAL A 65 20.95 -23.26 9.80
CA VAL A 65 20.35 -24.20 10.76
C VAL A 65 19.96 -25.52 10.10
N ARG A 66 19.20 -25.47 9.03
CA ARG A 66 18.61 -26.66 8.42
C ARG A 66 19.63 -27.56 7.75
N LEU A 67 20.48 -27.01 6.89
CA LEU A 67 21.50 -27.79 6.19
C LEU A 67 22.53 -28.41 7.13
N PRO A 68 23.08 -27.65 8.10
CA PRO A 68 23.98 -28.27 9.09
C PRO A 68 23.30 -29.34 9.93
N ALA A 69 22.04 -29.13 10.34
CA ALA A 69 21.30 -30.13 11.12
C ALA A 69 21.06 -31.41 10.33
N GLU A 70 20.68 -31.31 9.06
CA GLU A 70 20.49 -32.44 8.16
C GLU A 70 21.80 -33.20 7.93
N ALA A 71 22.89 -32.47 7.74
CA ALA A 71 24.23 -33.08 7.56
C ALA A 71 24.64 -33.83 8.81
N GLU A 72 24.42 -33.29 9.99
CA GLU A 72 24.75 -33.95 11.25
C GLU A 72 23.87 -35.16 11.49
N PHE A 73 22.60 -35.08 11.22
CA PHE A 73 21.65 -36.19 11.30
C PHE A 73 22.08 -37.35 10.38
N TYR A 74 22.45 -37.05 9.15
CA TYR A 74 22.95 -38.02 8.18
C TYR A 74 24.25 -38.68 8.68
N LYS A 75 25.18 -37.89 9.20
CA LYS A 75 26.43 -38.35 9.76
C LYS A 75 26.20 -39.30 10.93
N MET A 76 25.29 -38.97 11.83
CA MET A 76 24.97 -39.83 12.96
C MET A 76 24.30 -41.15 12.54
N GLY A 77 23.44 -41.10 11.53
CA GLY A 77 22.85 -42.29 10.94
C GLY A 77 23.93 -43.24 10.33
N ARG A 78 24.90 -42.69 9.64
CA ARG A 78 26.00 -43.45 9.10
C ARG A 78 26.90 -44.08 10.16
N ILE A 79 27.19 -43.36 11.24
CA ILE A 79 27.96 -43.86 12.35
C ILE A 79 27.22 -45.01 13.03
N ALA A 80 25.90 -44.87 13.25
CA ALA A 80 25.10 -45.92 13.83
C ALA A 80 25.04 -47.18 12.95
N GLU A 81 24.98 -47.05 11.63
CA GLU A 81 25.05 -48.18 10.70
C GLU A 81 26.42 -48.86 10.75
N GLY A 82 27.49 -48.09 10.84
CA GLY A 82 28.83 -48.62 10.90
C GLY A 82 29.17 -49.35 12.21
N LYS A 83 28.43 -49.12 13.27
CA LYS A 83 28.59 -49.81 14.55
C LYS A 83 27.83 -51.12 14.66
N ARG A 84 27.03 -51.44 13.67
CA ARG A 84 26.35 -52.72 13.59
C ARG A 84 27.32 -53.80 13.19
#